data_a52053b5ce046dae8163141ff47d1cf4
#
_entry.id   a52053b5ce046dae8163141ff47d1cf4
#
_cell.length_a   1.000
_cell.length_b   1.000
_cell.length_c   1.000
_cell.angle_alpha   90.00
_cell.angle_beta   90.00
_cell.angle_gamma   90.00
#
_symmetry.space_group_name_H-M   'P 1'
#
loop_
_entity.id
_entity.type
_entity.pdbx_description
1 polymer ?
#
loop_
_entity_poly.entity_id
_entity_poly.type
_entity_poly.pdbx_seq_one_letter_code
_entity_poly.pdbx_strand_id
1 'polypeptide(L)'
;MFNPLSRWNSLVLVLLLAAATQTCWAHAVLMDSTPKLNSTVQGPDLDITLRYNVRVDGSRSRVMLVAGDGTSMPLTLAKQVKPDVLQMHASGLKAGTYKLQWNVLASDGHMSKGEVPFTVK
;
A
#
# COMPACT_ATOMS: atom_id res chain seq x y z
N MET A 1 -26.71 37.20 35.32
CA MET A 1 -25.86 38.09 34.55
C MET A 1 -24.80 37.28 33.81
N PHE A 2 -24.79 37.29 32.51
CA PHE A 2 -23.87 36.46 31.71
C PHE A 2 -22.52 37.18 31.59
N ASN A 3 -21.45 36.47 31.93
CA ASN A 3 -20.08 36.98 31.81
C ASN A 3 -19.59 36.73 30.34
N PRO A 4 -19.34 37.82 29.57
CA PRO A 4 -18.95 37.65 28.15
C PRO A 4 -17.61 36.92 27.97
N LEU A 5 -16.74 36.93 28.96
CA LEU A 5 -15.45 36.24 28.95
C LEU A 5 -15.60 34.71 28.96
N SER A 6 -16.68 34.18 29.58
CA SER A 6 -16.92 32.74 29.60
C SER A 6 -17.36 32.18 28.25
N ARG A 7 -18.00 33.01 27.44
CA ARG A 7 -18.45 32.62 26.07
C ARG A 7 -17.28 32.55 25.09
N TRP A 8 -16.29 33.39 25.26
CA TRP A 8 -15.09 33.38 24.43
C TRP A 8 -14.21 32.16 24.72
N ASN A 9 -14.10 31.77 25.98
CA ASN A 9 -13.34 30.58 26.37
C ASN A 9 -13.98 29.31 25.81
N SER A 10 -15.31 29.25 25.77
CA SER A 10 -16.03 28.11 25.18
C SER A 10 -15.84 28.02 23.65
N LEU A 11 -15.82 29.16 22.96
CA LEU A 11 -15.57 29.22 21.51
C LEU A 11 -14.14 28.81 21.16
N VAL A 12 -13.16 29.25 21.93
CA VAL A 12 -11.76 28.88 21.75
C VAL A 12 -11.55 27.38 22.02
N LEU A 13 -12.22 26.82 23.02
CA LEU A 13 -12.14 25.40 23.32
C LEU A 13 -12.74 24.53 22.20
N VAL A 14 -13.89 24.96 21.64
CA VAL A 14 -14.52 24.26 20.50
C VAL A 14 -13.67 24.33 19.24
N LEU A 15 -13.01 25.44 18.97
CA LEU A 15 -12.08 25.60 17.86
C LEU A 15 -10.82 24.73 18.02
N LEU A 16 -10.32 24.60 19.23
CA LEU A 16 -9.18 23.72 19.54
C LEU A 16 -9.54 22.24 19.41
N LEU A 17 -10.74 21.84 19.81
CA LEU A 17 -11.21 20.46 19.61
C LEU A 17 -11.45 20.14 18.13
N ALA A 18 -11.94 21.08 17.34
CA ALA A 18 -12.14 20.89 15.88
C ALA A 18 -10.80 20.75 15.14
N ALA A 19 -9.74 21.39 15.60
CA ALA A 19 -8.41 21.26 15.01
C ALA A 19 -7.72 19.90 15.34
N ALA A 20 -8.18 19.19 16.38
CA ALA A 20 -7.61 17.90 16.78
C ALA A 20 -8.15 16.71 15.98
N THR A 21 -9.13 16.89 15.10
CA THR A 21 -9.74 15.81 14.30
C THR A 21 -9.11 15.66 12.91
N GLN A 22 -7.85 16.00 12.74
CA GLN A 22 -7.14 15.65 11.53
C GLN A 22 -6.77 14.16 11.57
N THR A 23 -7.66 13.32 11.05
CA THR A 23 -7.33 11.94 10.74
C THR A 23 -6.26 11.94 9.65
N CYS A 24 -5.05 11.58 10.02
CA CYS A 24 -3.93 11.45 9.09
C CYS A 24 -4.17 10.20 8.22
N TRP A 25 -4.76 10.38 7.04
CA TRP A 25 -5.00 9.34 6.05
C TRP A 25 -3.76 9.13 5.19
N ALA A 26 -2.63 8.80 5.80
CA ALA A 26 -1.35 8.81 5.13
C ALA A 26 -0.74 7.40 4.94
N HIS A 27 -1.39 6.34 5.42
CA HIS A 27 -0.97 4.97 5.15
C HIS A 27 -1.28 4.59 3.71
N ALA A 28 -0.36 3.88 3.06
CA ALA A 28 -0.60 3.32 1.74
C ALA A 28 -1.59 2.16 1.84
N VAL A 29 -2.67 2.26 1.08
CA VAL A 29 -3.67 1.20 0.91
C VAL A 29 -3.62 0.73 -0.53
N LEU A 30 -3.52 -0.57 -0.74
CA LEU A 30 -3.57 -1.15 -2.07
C LEU A 30 -4.98 -1.01 -2.63
N MET A 31 -5.11 -0.28 -3.74
CA MET A 31 -6.38 -0.01 -4.39
C MET A 31 -6.68 -0.98 -5.52
N ASP A 32 -5.63 -1.43 -6.22
CA ASP A 32 -5.75 -2.37 -7.32
C ASP A 32 -4.44 -3.13 -7.52
N SER A 33 -4.54 -4.33 -8.02
CA SER A 33 -3.37 -5.17 -8.31
C SER A 33 -3.57 -6.02 -9.56
N THR A 34 -2.48 -6.28 -10.24
CA THR A 34 -2.37 -7.33 -11.26
C THR A 34 -1.19 -8.23 -10.85
N PRO A 35 -1.39 -9.52 -10.56
CA PRO A 35 -2.66 -10.24 -10.55
C PRO A 35 -3.60 -9.74 -9.43
N LYS A 36 -4.91 -9.93 -9.65
CA LYS A 36 -5.93 -9.59 -8.64
C LYS A 36 -5.90 -10.58 -7.48
N LEU A 37 -6.33 -10.11 -6.32
CA LEU A 37 -6.45 -10.92 -5.11
C LEU A 37 -7.24 -12.21 -5.39
N ASN A 38 -6.68 -13.34 -5.02
CA ASN A 38 -7.27 -14.68 -5.19
C ASN A 38 -7.57 -15.07 -6.63
N SER A 39 -6.96 -14.41 -7.61
CA SER A 39 -7.11 -14.76 -9.03
C SER A 39 -6.21 -15.92 -9.45
N THR A 40 -6.51 -16.49 -10.60
CA THR A 40 -5.67 -17.47 -11.27
C THR A 40 -5.15 -16.85 -12.58
N VAL A 41 -3.85 -16.92 -12.77
CA VAL A 41 -3.18 -16.35 -13.93
C VAL A 41 -2.34 -17.41 -14.66
N GLN A 42 -2.04 -17.13 -15.91
CA GLN A 42 -1.22 -18.00 -16.75
C GLN A 42 0.27 -17.64 -16.59
N GLY A 43 1.09 -18.64 -16.25
CA GLY A 43 2.54 -18.49 -16.24
C GLY A 43 3.18 -18.93 -17.56
N PRO A 44 4.54 -19.04 -17.63
CA PRO A 44 5.50 -18.86 -16.51
C PRO A 44 5.89 -17.40 -16.20
N ASP A 45 5.59 -16.46 -17.09
CA ASP A 45 5.96 -15.07 -16.96
C ASP A 45 4.77 -14.22 -16.54
N LEU A 46 5.00 -13.25 -15.67
CA LEU A 46 3.94 -12.46 -15.09
C LEU A 46 4.37 -11.00 -14.93
N ASP A 47 3.60 -10.09 -15.50
CA ASP A 47 3.69 -8.67 -15.22
C ASP A 47 2.85 -8.33 -13.98
N ILE A 48 3.44 -7.61 -13.05
CA ILE A 48 2.84 -7.28 -11.76
C ILE A 48 2.73 -5.78 -11.64
N THR A 49 1.56 -5.32 -11.26
CA THR A 49 1.27 -3.92 -11.00
C THR A 49 0.55 -3.78 -9.67
N LEU A 50 1.03 -2.89 -8.82
CA LEU A 50 0.41 -2.54 -7.55
C LEU A 50 0.10 -1.05 -7.55
N ARG A 51 -1.16 -0.67 -7.37
CA ARG A 51 -1.60 0.72 -7.32
C ARG A 51 -2.15 1.05 -5.93
N TYR A 52 -1.69 2.16 -5.39
CA TYR A 52 -2.02 2.62 -4.05
C TYR A 52 -2.87 3.90 -4.06
N ASN A 53 -3.46 4.22 -2.92
CA ASN A 53 -4.27 5.43 -2.72
C ASN A 53 -3.45 6.71 -2.53
N VAL A 54 -2.13 6.57 -2.31
CA VAL A 54 -1.19 7.69 -2.07
C VAL A 54 0.10 7.45 -2.85
N ARG A 55 0.93 8.47 -2.93
CA ARG A 55 2.28 8.34 -3.47
C ARG A 55 3.10 7.38 -2.61
N VAL A 56 3.87 6.51 -3.25
CA VAL A 56 4.78 5.58 -2.62
C VAL A 56 6.19 5.75 -3.20
N ASP A 57 7.20 5.58 -2.36
CA ASP A 57 8.60 5.65 -2.78
C ASP A 57 9.07 4.25 -3.18
N GLY A 58 9.15 3.99 -4.49
CA GLY A 58 9.60 2.70 -5.01
C GLY A 58 11.02 2.35 -4.62
N SER A 59 11.92 3.33 -4.51
CA SER A 59 13.32 3.09 -4.15
C SER A 59 13.51 2.59 -2.72
N ARG A 60 12.55 2.86 -1.85
CA ARG A 60 12.53 2.45 -0.44
C ARG A 60 11.45 1.41 -0.14
N SER A 61 10.82 0.89 -1.16
CA SER A 61 9.77 -0.13 -1.06
C SER A 61 10.30 -1.48 -1.51
N ARG A 62 9.70 -2.55 -1.01
CA ARG A 62 10.09 -3.94 -1.34
C ARG A 62 8.88 -4.78 -1.60
N VAL A 63 9.01 -5.69 -2.57
CA VAL A 63 8.01 -6.71 -2.88
C VAL A 63 8.71 -8.06 -2.97
N MET A 64 8.16 -9.04 -2.27
CA MET A 64 8.62 -10.42 -2.27
C MET A 64 7.55 -11.30 -2.90
N LEU A 65 7.97 -12.25 -3.71
CA LEU A 65 7.11 -13.33 -4.20
C LEU A 65 7.35 -14.56 -3.34
N VAL A 66 6.32 -15.03 -2.67
CA VAL A 66 6.39 -16.20 -1.79
C VAL A 66 5.59 -17.34 -2.43
N ALA A 67 6.26 -18.44 -2.71
CA ALA A 67 5.63 -19.66 -3.24
C ALA A 67 4.93 -20.46 -2.13
N GLY A 68 4.05 -21.38 -2.53
CA GLY A 68 3.32 -22.24 -1.59
C GLY A 68 4.20 -23.15 -0.74
N ASP A 69 5.41 -23.47 -1.19
CA ASP A 69 6.42 -24.25 -0.43
C ASP A 69 7.22 -23.38 0.56
N GLY A 70 6.94 -22.08 0.66
CA GLY A 70 7.62 -21.13 1.55
C GLY A 70 8.86 -20.46 0.93
N THR A 71 9.24 -20.80 -0.29
CA THR A 71 10.35 -20.14 -0.99
C THR A 71 10.02 -18.68 -1.26
N SER A 72 10.91 -17.78 -0.86
CA SER A 72 10.76 -16.34 -1.07
C SER A 72 11.74 -15.85 -2.12
N MET A 73 11.26 -14.98 -3.01
CA MET A 73 12.03 -14.37 -4.08
C MET A 73 11.81 -12.86 -4.07
N PRO A 74 12.87 -12.05 -3.85
CA PRO A 74 12.73 -10.61 -4.00
C PRO A 74 12.49 -10.24 -5.46
N LEU A 75 11.54 -9.33 -5.70
CA LEU A 75 11.25 -8.81 -7.02
C LEU A 75 11.94 -7.46 -7.22
N THR A 76 12.53 -7.28 -8.40
CA THR A 76 13.11 -6.00 -8.79
C THR A 76 12.01 -5.08 -9.29
N LEU A 77 11.87 -3.92 -8.65
CA LEU A 77 10.91 -2.92 -9.10
C LEU A 77 11.44 -2.21 -10.36
N ALA A 78 10.58 -2.06 -11.35
CA ALA A 78 10.87 -1.24 -12.51
C ALA A 78 10.97 0.24 -12.12
N LYS A 79 11.63 1.06 -12.96
CA LYS A 79 11.65 2.50 -12.77
C LYS A 79 10.23 3.04 -12.65
N GLN A 80 9.96 3.76 -11.56
CA GLN A 80 8.63 4.27 -11.28
C GLN A 80 8.24 5.38 -12.26
N VAL A 81 7.12 5.19 -12.97
CA VAL A 81 6.58 6.15 -13.94
C VAL A 81 5.47 6.98 -13.30
N LYS A 82 4.60 6.34 -12.51
CA LYS A 82 3.52 6.99 -11.77
C LYS A 82 3.81 6.97 -10.27
N PRO A 83 3.50 8.05 -9.53
CA PRO A 83 3.89 8.15 -8.11
C PRO A 83 3.14 7.18 -7.18
N ASP A 84 2.00 6.66 -7.58
CA ASP A 84 1.15 5.74 -6.80
C ASP A 84 1.20 4.28 -7.29
N VAL A 85 2.07 3.97 -8.25
CA VAL A 85 2.12 2.66 -8.91
C VAL A 85 3.51 2.06 -8.82
N LEU A 86 3.57 0.80 -8.43
CA LEU A 86 4.78 -0.05 -8.55
C LEU A 86 4.56 -1.10 -9.62
N GLN A 87 5.56 -1.28 -10.47
CA GLN A 87 5.57 -2.29 -11.53
C GLN A 87 6.79 -3.19 -11.41
N MET A 88 6.60 -4.46 -11.70
CA MET A 88 7.66 -5.47 -11.65
C MET A 88 7.30 -6.65 -12.54
N HIS A 89 8.28 -7.51 -12.79
CA HIS A 89 8.12 -8.70 -13.61
C HIS A 89 8.67 -9.91 -12.85
N ALA A 90 7.96 -11.02 -12.93
CA ALA A 90 8.40 -12.31 -12.45
C ALA A 90 8.44 -13.31 -13.60
N SER A 91 9.45 -14.16 -13.66
CA SER A 91 9.64 -15.14 -14.72
C SER A 91 9.96 -16.52 -14.16
N GLY A 92 9.72 -17.54 -14.97
CA GLY A 92 10.01 -18.92 -14.60
C GLY A 92 9.12 -19.47 -13.49
N LEU A 93 7.90 -18.95 -13.32
CA LEU A 93 6.97 -19.39 -12.29
C LEU A 93 6.39 -20.75 -12.63
N LYS A 94 6.48 -21.67 -11.68
CA LYS A 94 5.81 -22.97 -11.77
C LYS A 94 4.34 -22.81 -11.38
N ALA A 95 3.49 -23.70 -11.89
CA ALA A 95 2.11 -23.79 -11.47
C ALA A 95 2.02 -24.01 -9.95
N GLY A 96 1.15 -23.30 -9.29
CA GLY A 96 0.97 -23.37 -7.84
C GLY A 96 0.42 -22.09 -7.24
N THR A 97 0.35 -22.06 -5.91
CA THR A 97 -0.11 -20.91 -5.15
C THR A 97 1.06 -20.00 -4.79
N TYR A 98 0.83 -18.71 -4.88
CA TYR A 98 1.79 -17.66 -4.56
C TYR A 98 1.14 -16.55 -3.75
N LYS A 99 1.95 -15.74 -3.11
CA LYS A 99 1.52 -14.44 -2.59
C LYS A 99 2.60 -13.39 -2.82
N LEU A 100 2.17 -12.20 -3.19
CA LEU A 100 3.02 -11.02 -3.17
C LEU A 100 2.98 -10.43 -1.76
N GLN A 101 4.12 -10.33 -1.11
CA GLN A 101 4.26 -9.60 0.15
C GLN A 101 4.89 -8.25 -0.17
N TRP A 102 4.17 -7.18 0.07
CA TRP A 102 4.67 -5.84 -0.19
C TRP A 102 4.87 -5.05 1.11
N ASN A 103 5.91 -4.26 1.11
CA ASN A 103 6.24 -3.34 2.17
C ASN A 103 6.68 -2.03 1.52
N VAL A 104 5.81 -1.02 1.58
CA VAL A 104 5.96 0.23 0.83
C VAL A 104 6.06 1.42 1.76
N LEU A 105 6.92 2.37 1.39
CA LEU A 105 7.06 3.65 2.07
C LEU A 105 6.06 4.64 1.48
N ALA A 106 5.08 5.04 2.26
CA ALA A 106 4.10 6.05 1.89
C ALA A 106 4.69 7.47 1.96
N SER A 107 4.02 8.41 1.31
CA SER A 107 4.44 9.82 1.24
C SER A 107 4.54 10.53 2.59
N ASP A 108 3.87 10.01 3.63
CA ASP A 108 3.95 10.53 5.00
C ASP A 108 5.16 10.00 5.80
N GLY A 109 5.99 9.14 5.19
CA GLY A 109 7.15 8.52 5.84
C GLY A 109 6.85 7.25 6.62
N HIS A 110 5.61 6.75 6.61
CA HIS A 110 5.26 5.49 7.27
C HIS A 110 5.33 4.31 6.29
N MET A 111 5.81 3.18 6.79
CA MET A 111 5.79 1.91 6.06
C MET A 111 4.42 1.25 6.20
N SER A 112 3.88 0.79 5.07
CA SER A 112 2.67 -0.03 5.01
C SER A 112 2.99 -1.37 4.38
N LYS A 113 2.33 -2.44 4.83
CA LYS A 113 2.56 -3.79 4.32
C LYS A 113 1.25 -4.54 4.12
N GLY A 114 1.29 -5.49 3.20
CA GLY A 114 0.16 -6.35 2.90
C GLY A 114 0.55 -7.50 2.00
N GLU A 115 -0.44 -8.27 1.59
CA GLU A 115 -0.27 -9.47 0.77
C GLU A 115 -1.32 -9.52 -0.34
N VAL A 116 -0.93 -10.09 -1.49
CA VAL A 116 -1.83 -10.42 -2.60
C VAL A 116 -1.65 -11.91 -2.91
N PRO A 117 -2.51 -12.79 -2.43
CA PRO A 117 -2.50 -14.20 -2.83
C PRO A 117 -3.09 -14.40 -4.22
N PHE A 118 -2.49 -15.29 -5.00
CA PHE A 118 -2.93 -15.67 -6.34
C PHE A 118 -2.42 -17.07 -6.71
N THR A 119 -2.91 -17.60 -7.81
CA THR A 119 -2.52 -18.92 -8.31
C THR A 119 -1.98 -18.79 -9.74
N VAL A 120 -0.95 -19.56 -10.05
CA VAL A 120 -0.40 -19.70 -11.42
C VAL A 120 -0.78 -21.08 -11.96
N LYS A 121 -1.27 -21.08 -13.17
CA LYS A 121 -1.50 -22.32 -13.98
C LYS A 121 -0.37 -22.59 -14.94
#